data_f5e53766c234aaa426811f9501a77980
#
_entry.id   f5e53766c234aaa426811f9501a77980
#
_cell.length_a   1.000
_cell.length_b   1.000
_cell.length_c   1.000
_cell.angle_alpha   90.00
_cell.angle_beta   90.00
_cell.angle_gamma   90.00
#
_symmetry.space_group_name_H-M   'P 1'
#
loop_
_entity.id
_entity.type
_entity.pdbx_description
1 polymer ?
#
loop_
_entity_poly.entity_id
_entity_poly.type
_entity_poly.pdbx_seq_one_letter_code
_entity_poly.pdbx_strand_id
1 'polypeptide(L)'
;MKLKYCLIAATAAAAAAALPARAADVGISIGIGVPIAPPAAIYEAPPPPPAYGYVWIPGYWGWSGDRYVWIRGRYAYGRPGYVWRPDRWEQHGPRWHHVSGDWERERHGGHGHGRR
;
A
#
# COMPACT_ATOMS: atom_id res chain seq x y z
N MET A 1 33.39 52.23 -39.74
CA MET A 1 32.25 51.34 -39.67
C MET A 1 32.50 50.25 -38.64
N LYS A 2 31.92 50.41 -37.51
CA LYS A 2 32.10 49.39 -36.45
C LYS A 2 30.77 48.66 -36.29
N LEU A 3 30.71 47.45 -36.82
CA LEU A 3 29.62 46.58 -36.60
C LEU A 3 29.79 45.89 -35.24
N LYS A 4 29.04 46.33 -34.31
CA LYS A 4 28.96 45.65 -33.03
C LYS A 4 27.91 44.57 -33.13
N TYR A 5 28.36 43.36 -33.35
CA TYR A 5 27.50 42.22 -33.25
C TYR A 5 27.42 41.81 -31.80
N CYS A 6 26.30 42.20 -31.19
CA CYS A 6 25.93 41.59 -29.93
C CYS A 6 25.38 40.20 -30.21
N LEU A 7 26.21 39.21 -30.09
CA LEU A 7 25.74 37.83 -30.00
C LEU A 7 25.16 37.62 -28.63
N ILE A 8 23.87 37.72 -28.56
CA ILE A 8 23.14 37.23 -27.39
C ILE A 8 23.01 35.74 -27.57
N ALA A 9 23.92 35.03 -26.94
CA ALA A 9 23.77 33.60 -26.75
C ALA A 9 22.65 33.37 -25.74
N ALA A 10 21.47 33.11 -26.22
CA ALA A 10 20.39 32.63 -25.40
C ALA A 10 20.70 31.16 -25.05
N THR A 11 21.36 30.96 -23.95
CA THR A 11 21.46 29.65 -23.36
C THR A 11 20.08 29.29 -22.79
N ALA A 12 19.34 28.55 -23.57
CA ALA A 12 18.15 27.88 -23.09
C ALA A 12 18.62 26.80 -22.10
N ALA A 13 18.62 27.13 -20.84
CA ALA A 13 18.75 26.11 -19.80
C ALA A 13 17.49 25.27 -19.82
N ALA A 14 17.56 24.14 -20.50
CA ALA A 14 16.56 23.10 -20.35
C ALA A 14 16.69 22.59 -18.93
N ALA A 15 15.89 23.14 -18.03
CA ALA A 15 15.70 22.54 -16.73
C ALA A 15 14.94 21.22 -16.98
N ALA A 16 15.66 20.13 -17.11
CA ALA A 16 15.07 18.82 -17.00
C ALA A 16 14.55 18.72 -15.57
N ALA A 17 13.29 19.00 -15.41
CA ALA A 17 12.59 18.68 -14.18
C ALA A 17 12.60 17.15 -14.07
N ALA A 18 13.59 16.61 -13.39
CA ALA A 18 13.54 15.24 -12.95
C ALA A 18 12.37 15.12 -12.00
N LEU A 19 11.22 14.68 -12.52
CA LEU A 19 10.13 14.24 -11.69
C LEU A 19 10.69 13.12 -10.81
N PRO A 20 10.65 13.25 -9.49
CA PRO A 20 11.01 12.13 -8.65
C PRO A 20 10.10 10.98 -9.04
N ALA A 21 10.68 9.88 -9.50
CA ALA A 21 9.97 8.65 -9.62
C ALA A 21 9.49 8.31 -8.20
N ARG A 22 8.30 8.69 -7.89
CA ARG A 22 7.64 8.19 -6.70
C ARG A 22 7.55 6.70 -6.91
N ALA A 23 8.38 5.95 -6.20
CA ALA A 23 8.13 4.56 -5.94
C ALA A 23 6.66 4.50 -5.56
N ALA A 24 5.86 3.86 -6.41
CA ALA A 24 4.43 3.90 -6.37
C ALA A 24 3.96 3.92 -4.91
N ASP A 25 3.52 5.05 -4.46
CA ASP A 25 2.55 5.10 -3.41
C ASP A 25 1.35 4.32 -3.96
N VAL A 26 1.36 3.02 -3.72
CA VAL A 26 0.23 2.16 -3.99
C VAL A 26 -0.81 2.58 -3.00
N GLY A 27 -1.59 3.49 -3.45
CA GLY A 27 -2.17 4.51 -2.73
C GLY A 27 -3.28 4.05 -1.89
N ILE A 28 -3.20 4.63 -0.98
CA ILE A 28 -4.24 5.02 -0.10
C ILE A 28 -4.99 6.12 -0.81
N SER A 29 -6.11 5.80 -1.42
CA SER A 29 -7.07 6.81 -1.82
C SER A 29 -7.80 7.28 -0.56
N ILE A 30 -7.11 8.14 0.20
CA ILE A 30 -7.68 8.71 1.41
C ILE A 30 -8.87 9.58 1.01
N GLY A 31 -10.06 9.19 1.41
CA GLY A 31 -11.26 10.01 1.42
C GLY A 31 -12.24 9.84 0.27
N ILE A 32 -11.81 9.65 -0.98
CA ILE A 32 -12.73 9.63 -2.13
C ILE A 32 -13.19 8.21 -2.49
N GLY A 33 -12.36 7.22 -2.26
CA GLY A 33 -12.61 5.85 -2.66
C GLY A 33 -12.47 5.63 -4.17
N VAL A 34 -12.56 4.37 -4.58
CA VAL A 34 -12.40 3.92 -5.95
C VAL A 34 -13.75 3.50 -6.53
N PRO A 35 -14.13 3.92 -7.74
CA PRO A 35 -15.42 3.58 -8.32
C PRO A 35 -15.49 2.15 -8.86
N ILE A 36 -14.39 1.43 -8.91
CA ILE A 36 -14.26 0.09 -9.48
C ILE A 36 -14.01 -0.90 -8.36
N ALA A 37 -14.75 -2.01 -8.33
CA ALA A 37 -14.53 -3.08 -7.37
C ALA A 37 -13.14 -3.71 -7.54
N PRO A 38 -12.46 -4.06 -6.43
CA PRO A 38 -11.20 -4.79 -6.53
C PRO A 38 -11.41 -6.18 -7.14
N PRO A 39 -10.42 -6.71 -7.87
CA PRO A 39 -10.45 -8.09 -8.32
C PRO A 39 -10.46 -9.06 -7.13
N ALA A 40 -10.79 -10.32 -7.39
CA ALA A 40 -10.68 -11.36 -6.38
C ALA A 40 -9.23 -11.46 -5.87
N ALA A 41 -9.07 -11.66 -4.57
CA ALA A 41 -7.76 -11.79 -3.96
C ALA A 41 -6.98 -12.96 -4.58
N ILE A 42 -5.70 -12.75 -4.82
CA ILE A 42 -4.79 -13.79 -5.28
C ILE A 42 -4.30 -14.58 -4.07
N TYR A 43 -4.46 -15.89 -4.12
CA TYR A 43 -3.87 -16.75 -3.11
C TYR A 43 -2.39 -16.97 -3.41
N GLU A 44 -1.54 -16.61 -2.46
CA GLU A 44 -0.12 -16.91 -2.49
C GLU A 44 0.19 -17.93 -1.40
N ALA A 45 0.77 -19.06 -1.78
CA ALA A 45 1.29 -20.01 -0.80
C ALA A 45 2.47 -19.38 -0.07
N PRO A 46 2.43 -19.24 1.27
CA PRO A 46 3.56 -18.68 2.00
C PRO A 46 4.80 -19.54 1.80
N PRO A 47 5.95 -18.95 1.45
CA PRO A 47 7.21 -19.68 1.48
C PRO A 47 7.60 -20.02 2.92
N PRO A 48 8.56 -20.91 3.15
CA PRO A 48 9.04 -21.17 4.50
C PRO A 48 9.44 -19.87 5.22
N PRO A 49 9.07 -19.69 6.50
CA PRO A 49 9.43 -18.49 7.23
C PRO A 49 10.95 -18.39 7.41
N PRO A 50 11.52 -17.17 7.37
CA PRO A 50 12.97 -16.97 7.46
C PRO A 50 13.53 -17.37 8.82
N ALA A 51 12.74 -17.27 9.89
CA ALA A 51 13.09 -17.66 11.22
C ALA A 51 11.83 -17.80 12.10
N TYR A 52 12.01 -18.33 13.29
CA TYR A 52 10.95 -18.39 14.29
C TYR A 52 10.47 -16.98 14.68
N GLY A 53 9.17 -16.83 14.88
CA GLY A 53 8.57 -15.56 15.28
C GLY A 53 8.12 -14.64 14.13
N TYR A 54 8.33 -15.06 12.89
CA TYR A 54 7.79 -14.34 11.73
C TYR A 54 6.37 -14.78 11.41
N VAL A 55 5.56 -13.81 11.02
CA VAL A 55 4.15 -13.98 10.66
C VAL A 55 3.97 -13.61 9.19
N TRP A 56 3.22 -14.44 8.47
CA TRP A 56 2.86 -14.14 7.09
C TRP A 56 1.83 -13.03 7.02
N ILE A 57 2.20 -11.97 6.31
CA ILE A 57 1.28 -10.86 5.96
C ILE A 57 0.78 -11.13 4.55
N PRO A 58 -0.50 -11.46 4.37
CA PRO A 58 -1.04 -11.74 3.05
C PRO A 58 -0.89 -10.56 2.10
N GLY A 59 -0.74 -10.86 0.81
CA GLY A 59 -0.82 -9.86 -0.23
C GLY A 59 -2.22 -9.27 -0.36
N TYR A 60 -2.31 -8.17 -1.04
CA TYR A 60 -3.57 -7.48 -1.25
C TYR A 60 -3.55 -6.63 -2.52
N TRP A 61 -4.72 -6.22 -2.99
CA TRP A 61 -4.83 -5.28 -4.09
C TRP A 61 -4.63 -3.86 -3.58
N GLY A 62 -3.63 -3.15 -4.12
CA GLY A 62 -3.46 -1.73 -3.94
C GLY A 62 -4.02 -0.97 -5.13
N TRP A 63 -4.28 0.31 -4.95
CA TRP A 63 -4.73 1.21 -6.01
C TRP A 63 -3.62 2.17 -6.40
N SER A 64 -3.21 2.17 -7.68
CA SER A 64 -2.11 3.00 -8.17
C SER A 64 -2.56 4.36 -8.72
N GLY A 65 -3.84 4.70 -8.56
CA GLY A 65 -4.45 5.92 -9.09
C GLY A 65 -5.29 5.69 -10.36
N ASP A 66 -5.00 4.67 -11.14
CA ASP A 66 -5.70 4.31 -12.37
C ASP A 66 -6.08 2.83 -12.47
N ARG A 67 -5.47 1.97 -11.66
CA ARG A 67 -5.68 0.52 -11.69
C ARG A 67 -5.33 -0.13 -10.37
N TYR A 68 -5.85 -1.34 -10.18
CA TYR A 68 -5.42 -2.22 -9.10
C TYR A 68 -4.08 -2.88 -9.43
N VAL A 69 -3.22 -2.93 -8.43
CA VAL A 69 -1.91 -3.58 -8.49
C VAL A 69 -1.80 -4.55 -7.34
N TRP A 70 -1.38 -5.78 -7.61
CA TRP A 70 -1.19 -6.77 -6.56
C TRP A 70 0.09 -6.48 -5.77
N ILE A 71 -0.06 -6.34 -4.47
CA ILE A 71 1.03 -6.23 -3.50
C ILE A 71 1.27 -7.62 -2.93
N ARG A 72 2.46 -8.15 -3.13
CA ARG A 72 2.81 -9.49 -2.65
C ARG A 72 2.80 -9.58 -1.14
N GLY A 73 2.44 -10.76 -0.65
CA GLY A 73 2.60 -11.09 0.75
C GLY A 73 4.07 -11.05 1.18
N ARG A 74 4.29 -10.92 2.46
CA ARG A 74 5.62 -10.85 3.06
C ARG A 74 5.60 -11.40 4.48
N TYR A 75 6.77 -11.73 4.98
CA TYR A 75 6.92 -12.00 6.40
C TYR A 75 7.23 -10.72 7.18
N ALA A 76 6.63 -10.61 8.35
CA ALA A 76 6.93 -9.57 9.31
C ALA A 76 7.18 -10.21 10.69
N TYR A 77 7.99 -9.54 11.48
CA TYR A 77 8.22 -10.00 12.85
C TYR A 77 6.93 -9.88 13.66
N GLY A 78 6.49 -10.98 14.25
CA GLY A 78 5.25 -11.02 15.01
C GLY A 78 5.33 -10.18 16.28
N ARG A 79 4.17 -9.77 16.76
CA ARG A 79 4.02 -9.09 18.05
C ARG A 79 3.34 -10.05 19.02
N PRO A 80 3.99 -10.44 20.12
CA PRO A 80 3.37 -11.31 21.12
C PRO A 80 2.05 -10.72 21.62
N GLY A 81 1.00 -11.54 21.63
CA GLY A 81 -0.34 -11.14 22.04
C GLY A 81 -1.12 -10.34 21.00
N TYR A 82 -0.63 -10.26 19.77
CA TYR A 82 -1.30 -9.60 18.65
C TYR A 82 -1.40 -10.53 17.45
N VAL A 83 -2.46 -10.36 16.68
CA VAL A 83 -2.66 -11.01 15.38
C VAL A 83 -2.76 -9.95 14.30
N TRP A 84 -2.30 -10.30 13.10
CA TRP A 84 -2.41 -9.41 11.96
C TRP A 84 -3.79 -9.49 11.35
N ARG A 85 -4.44 -8.33 11.22
CA ARG A 85 -5.65 -8.17 10.40
C ARG A 85 -5.25 -7.74 9.00
N PRO A 86 -5.59 -8.53 7.96
CA PRO A 86 -5.18 -8.23 6.60
C PRO A 86 -5.77 -6.93 6.07
N ASP A 87 -5.07 -6.33 5.13
CA ASP A 87 -5.61 -5.29 4.29
C ASP A 87 -6.87 -5.78 3.57
N ARG A 88 -7.85 -4.92 3.46
CA ARG A 88 -9.11 -5.24 2.81
C ARG A 88 -9.72 -4.04 2.13
N TRP A 89 -10.66 -4.30 1.25
CA TRP A 89 -11.48 -3.29 0.61
C TRP A 89 -12.90 -3.38 1.14
N GLU A 90 -13.48 -2.25 1.45
CA GLU A 90 -14.86 -2.12 1.90
C GLU A 90 -15.64 -1.24 0.95
N GLN A 91 -16.85 -1.67 0.60
CA GLN A 91 -17.74 -0.87 -0.22
C GLN A 91 -18.58 0.05 0.66
N HIS A 92 -18.50 1.34 0.35
CA HIS A 92 -19.31 2.38 0.97
C HIS A 92 -20.05 3.14 -0.14
N GLY A 93 -21.36 2.88 -0.28
CA GLY A 93 -22.12 3.39 -1.41
C GLY A 93 -21.57 2.86 -2.74
N PRO A 94 -21.38 3.72 -3.76
CA PRO A 94 -20.87 3.29 -5.06
C PRO A 94 -19.35 3.16 -5.10
N ARG A 95 -18.66 3.38 -4.00
CA ARG A 95 -17.20 3.42 -3.96
C ARG A 95 -16.60 2.41 -3.02
N TRP A 96 -15.37 2.03 -3.33
CA TRP A 96 -14.57 1.10 -2.56
C TRP A 96 -13.44 1.82 -1.84
N HIS A 97 -13.26 1.49 -0.57
CA HIS A 97 -12.24 2.09 0.28
C HIS A 97 -11.29 1.02 0.80
N HIS A 98 -10.00 1.31 0.69
CA HIS A 98 -8.96 0.46 1.26
C HIS A 98 -8.90 0.66 2.77
N VAL A 99 -8.92 -0.44 3.50
CA VAL A 99 -8.66 -0.47 4.93
C VAL A 99 -7.33 -1.17 5.15
N SER A 100 -6.36 -0.42 5.65
CA SER A 100 -5.02 -0.93 5.92
C SER A 100 -5.04 -2.03 6.97
N GLY A 101 -4.21 -3.03 6.77
CA GLY A 101 -3.96 -4.05 7.79
C GLY A 101 -3.32 -3.45 9.03
N ASP A 102 -3.54 -4.07 10.15
CA ASP A 102 -3.01 -3.66 11.44
C ASP A 102 -2.82 -4.82 12.41
N TRP A 103 -2.09 -4.58 13.49
CA TRP A 103 -1.97 -5.52 14.59
C TRP A 103 -3.10 -5.31 15.57
N GLU A 104 -3.92 -6.33 15.74
CA GLU A 104 -5.00 -6.35 16.73
C GLU A 104 -4.59 -7.21 17.93
N ARG A 105 -4.93 -6.73 19.13
CA ARG A 105 -4.71 -7.51 20.35
C ARG A 105 -5.57 -8.76 20.32
N GLU A 106 -4.92 -9.89 20.54
CA GLU A 106 -5.59 -11.18 20.64
C GLU A 106 -6.54 -11.17 21.84
N ARG A 107 -7.81 -11.38 21.58
CA ARG A 107 -8.81 -11.50 22.63
C ARG A 107 -8.76 -12.94 23.13
N HIS A 108 -8.23 -13.13 24.31
CA HIS A 108 -8.42 -14.36 25.02
C HIS A 108 -9.92 -14.47 25.32
N GLY A 109 -10.58 -15.41 24.68
CA GLY A 109 -11.96 -15.72 24.98
C GLY A 109 -12.06 -16.07 26.45
N GLY A 110 -12.70 -15.18 27.22
CA GLY A 110 -12.99 -15.46 28.61
C GLY A 110 -13.88 -16.71 28.66
N HIS A 111 -13.32 -17.80 29.13
CA HIS A 111 -14.12 -18.94 29.52
C HIS A 111 -14.92 -18.49 30.73
N GLY A 112 -16.14 -18.03 30.48
CA GLY A 112 -17.10 -17.79 31.51
C GLY A 112 -17.35 -19.12 32.25
N HIS A 113 -16.72 -19.31 33.37
CA HIS A 113 -17.12 -20.34 34.30
C HIS A 113 -18.48 -19.91 34.84
N GLY A 114 -19.51 -20.47 34.20
CA GLY A 114 -20.86 -20.43 34.80
C GLY A 114 -20.79 -21.11 36.17
N ARG A 115 -20.81 -20.32 37.21
CA ARG A 115 -21.14 -20.82 38.54
C ARG A 115 -22.59 -21.23 38.53
N ARG A 116 -22.81 -22.49 38.75
CA ARG A 116 -24.09 -23.01 39.24
C ARG A 116 -24.22 -22.66 40.73
#